data_57699ae29578555994aa522ccf4079e5
#
_entry.id   57699ae29578555994aa522ccf4079e5
#
_cell.length_a   1.000
_cell.length_b   1.000
_cell.length_c   1.000
_cell.angle_alpha   90.00
_cell.angle_beta   90.00
_cell.angle_gamma   90.00
#
_symmetry.space_group_name_H-M   'P 1'
#
loop_
_entity.id
_entity.type
_entity.pdbx_description
1 polymer ?
#
loop_
_entity_poly.entity_id
_entity_poly.type
_entity_poly.pdbx_seq_one_letter_code
_entity_poly.pdbx_strand_id
1 'polypeptide(L)'
;DSTIIKISKTVKLTDTTANNPVTGANVTVEGEKSGTYSLHDDNGNGQYVSAGLNLSSAQKYRLRINTGSSSYLSDYVEVKPTPAIDSVGYNVQNNKVNLYVNTHDPSNKTRYYRWEYEETWQFHSKYGSAWVLNATATGIIGRTIDQQIYTCYAHNNSTHIVLKSSEKLAKDVIYQSPLIQIPLTSERIETEYSILVRQYAVTQDAYKFYENIQRTIEQLGDIFSAQPTEISGNIHCLSNPAEPVVGYITVGTVQSKRIFVHHEDLPGNVQTIYPYDCLQDTALFDGPHHIDQVAAILYPNRDAHVPTIAVYKGSPLPVGFLYSSPECVDCTIRGNVHPPAWWR
;
A
#
# COMPACT_ATOMS: atom_id res chain seq x y z
N ASP A 1 6.94 15.78 8.19
CA ASP A 1 7.12 15.42 6.78
C ASP A 1 8.60 15.14 6.52
N SER A 2 8.90 14.12 5.74
CA SER A 2 10.25 13.76 5.31
C SER A 2 10.30 13.61 3.80
N THR A 3 11.46 13.93 3.21
CA THR A 3 11.77 13.67 1.81
C THR A 3 12.51 12.34 1.73
N ILE A 4 12.02 11.41 0.90
CA ILE A 4 12.61 10.08 0.72
C ILE A 4 12.93 9.88 -0.76
N ILE A 5 14.19 9.58 -1.06
CA ILE A 5 14.65 9.23 -2.40
C ILE A 5 15.16 7.79 -2.38
N LYS A 6 14.57 6.93 -3.20
CA LYS A 6 14.98 5.53 -3.35
C LYS A 6 15.86 5.38 -4.57
N ILE A 7 17.02 4.76 -4.42
CA ILE A 7 17.99 4.53 -5.49
C ILE A 7 18.28 3.04 -5.59
N SER A 8 18.10 2.50 -6.79
CA SER A 8 18.41 1.09 -7.08
C SER A 8 19.02 0.94 -8.47
N LYS A 9 19.76 -0.13 -8.69
CA LYS A 9 20.18 -0.54 -10.03
C LYS A 9 19.05 -1.30 -10.71
N THR A 10 18.90 -1.09 -12.01
CA THR A 10 17.97 -1.89 -12.83
C THR A 10 18.42 -3.35 -12.86
N VAL A 11 17.46 -4.26 -12.83
CA VAL A 11 17.68 -5.71 -12.94
C VAL A 11 16.93 -6.23 -14.17
N LYS A 12 17.37 -7.35 -14.72
CA LYS A 12 16.63 -8.00 -15.80
C LYS A 12 15.32 -8.58 -15.23
N LEU A 13 14.27 -8.59 -16.04
CA LEU A 13 12.96 -9.18 -15.66
C LEU A 13 13.06 -10.66 -15.23
N THR A 14 14.10 -11.35 -15.69
CA THR A 14 14.38 -12.76 -15.34
C THR A 14 15.14 -12.93 -14.03
N ASP A 15 15.64 -11.85 -13.43
CA ASP A 15 16.41 -11.92 -12.20
C ASP A 15 15.47 -12.11 -11.00
N THR A 16 15.76 -13.07 -10.17
CA THR A 16 14.96 -13.40 -8.97
C THR A 16 15.17 -12.43 -7.80
N THR A 17 16.19 -11.58 -7.88
CA THR A 17 16.48 -10.54 -6.88
C THR A 17 15.71 -9.27 -7.21
N ALA A 18 14.55 -9.10 -6.57
CA ALA A 18 13.62 -7.99 -6.84
C ALA A 18 14.15 -6.59 -6.45
N ASN A 19 15.19 -6.47 -5.65
CA ASN A 19 15.77 -5.20 -5.22
C ASN A 19 17.30 -5.23 -5.27
N ASN A 20 17.88 -4.26 -5.97
CA ASN A 20 19.33 -4.03 -5.99
C ASN A 20 19.61 -2.58 -5.53
N PRO A 21 19.45 -2.30 -4.21
CA PRO A 21 19.58 -0.95 -3.70
C PRO A 21 21.00 -0.42 -3.86
N VAL A 22 21.13 0.86 -4.17
CA VAL A 22 22.41 1.58 -4.15
C VAL A 22 22.57 2.21 -2.77
N THR A 23 23.48 1.67 -1.98
CA THR A 23 23.79 2.14 -0.61
C THR A 23 25.08 2.94 -0.59
N GLY A 24 25.27 3.78 0.44
CA GLY A 24 26.51 4.54 0.64
C GLY A 24 26.74 5.65 -0.39
N ALA A 25 25.75 6.03 -1.19
CA ALA A 25 25.86 7.18 -2.07
C ALA A 25 25.77 8.50 -1.29
N ASN A 26 26.43 9.53 -1.78
CA ASN A 26 26.21 10.90 -1.32
C ASN A 26 25.09 11.52 -2.16
N VAL A 27 23.94 11.76 -1.51
CA VAL A 27 22.73 12.29 -2.14
C VAL A 27 22.43 13.67 -1.63
N THR A 28 22.34 14.66 -2.54
CA THR A 28 22.07 16.05 -2.17
C THR A 28 21.05 16.68 -3.11
N VAL A 29 20.20 17.55 -2.54
CA VAL A 29 19.37 18.48 -3.30
C VAL A 29 20.08 19.83 -3.31
N GLU A 30 20.34 20.37 -4.49
CA GLU A 30 21.08 21.62 -4.70
C GLU A 30 20.16 22.71 -5.25
N GLY A 31 20.17 23.87 -4.61
CA GLY A 31 19.52 25.07 -5.13
C GLY A 31 20.34 25.74 -6.22
N GLU A 32 19.70 26.27 -7.25
CA GLU A 32 20.35 26.97 -8.38
C GLU A 32 21.14 28.20 -7.92
N LYS A 33 20.62 28.94 -6.96
CA LYS A 33 21.25 30.14 -6.41
C LYS A 33 22.04 29.84 -5.13
N SER A 34 21.46 29.05 -4.23
CA SER A 34 22.05 28.71 -2.95
C SER A 34 21.33 27.56 -2.26
N GLY A 35 22.00 26.94 -1.30
CA GLY A 35 21.47 25.88 -0.46
C GLY A 35 21.76 24.48 -1.02
N THR A 36 22.31 23.65 -0.15
CA THR A 36 22.54 22.22 -0.39
C THR A 36 21.98 21.46 0.79
N TYR A 37 21.16 20.46 0.50
CA TYR A 37 20.44 19.65 1.50
C TYR A 37 20.86 18.19 1.31
N SER A 38 21.46 17.61 2.34
CA SER A 38 21.90 16.21 2.31
C SER A 38 20.77 15.27 2.73
N LEU A 39 20.73 14.12 2.08
CA LEU A 39 19.87 13.00 2.45
C LEU A 39 20.75 11.82 2.89
N HIS A 40 20.31 11.07 3.90
CA HIS A 40 21.07 10.00 4.52
C HIS A 40 20.36 8.65 4.41
N ASP A 41 21.10 7.59 4.13
CA ASP A 41 20.63 6.19 4.13
C ASP A 41 21.10 5.51 5.42
N ASP A 42 20.43 5.82 6.53
CA ASP A 42 20.79 5.31 7.85
C ASP A 42 20.53 3.80 8.01
N ASN A 43 19.69 3.23 7.17
CA ASN A 43 19.32 1.82 7.21
C ASN A 43 20.12 0.95 6.22
N GLY A 44 20.93 1.54 5.35
CA GLY A 44 21.70 0.81 4.34
C GLY A 44 20.82 0.06 3.32
N ASN A 45 19.65 0.60 3.00
CA ASN A 45 18.67 -0.04 2.13
C ASN A 45 18.38 0.75 0.83
N GLY A 46 19.20 1.76 0.52
CA GLY A 46 19.05 2.61 -0.65
C GLY A 46 17.93 3.64 -0.56
N GLN A 47 17.40 3.88 0.65
CA GLN A 47 16.44 4.93 0.93
C GLN A 47 17.11 6.10 1.63
N TYR A 48 17.33 7.17 0.89
CA TYR A 48 17.96 8.40 1.37
C TYR A 48 16.89 9.34 1.90
N VAL A 49 16.98 9.69 3.17
CA VAL A 49 15.95 10.44 3.92
C VAL A 49 16.52 11.76 4.42
N SER A 50 15.71 12.79 4.37
CA SER A 50 15.91 14.08 5.06
C SER A 50 14.59 14.54 5.68
N ALA A 51 14.66 15.37 6.72
CA ALA A 51 13.50 16.12 7.18
C ALA A 51 12.93 16.99 6.05
N GLY A 52 11.75 17.56 6.24
CA GLY A 52 11.13 18.44 5.25
C GLY A 52 12.08 19.55 4.80
N LEU A 53 12.38 19.63 3.50
CA LEU A 53 13.44 20.50 2.97
C LEU A 53 13.06 21.98 2.97
N ASN A 54 11.79 22.33 3.12
CA ASN A 54 11.27 23.73 3.12
C ASN A 54 11.84 24.58 1.98
N LEU A 55 11.82 24.05 0.76
CA LEU A 55 12.45 24.65 -0.41
C LEU A 55 11.70 25.94 -0.84
N SER A 56 12.45 27.00 -1.11
CA SER A 56 11.91 28.28 -1.59
C SER A 56 11.43 28.15 -3.04
N SER A 57 10.23 28.66 -3.33
CA SER A 57 9.71 28.73 -4.70
C SER A 57 10.41 29.79 -5.58
N ALA A 58 11.35 30.58 -5.02
CA ALA A 58 12.06 31.65 -5.72
C ALA A 58 13.29 31.16 -6.51
N GLN A 59 13.57 29.87 -6.47
CA GLN A 59 14.67 29.24 -7.24
C GLN A 59 14.30 27.83 -7.67
N LYS A 60 15.13 27.28 -8.58
CA LYS A 60 15.06 25.89 -9.04
C LYS A 60 15.98 25.01 -8.20
N TYR A 61 15.71 23.71 -8.24
CA TYR A 61 16.49 22.69 -7.53
C TYR A 61 16.80 21.51 -8.42
N ARG A 62 17.91 20.84 -8.12
CA ARG A 62 18.30 19.59 -8.78
C ARG A 62 18.75 18.55 -7.76
N LEU A 63 18.72 17.31 -8.16
CA LEU A 63 19.27 16.19 -7.42
C LEU A 63 20.68 15.89 -7.91
N ARG A 64 21.61 15.69 -6.97
CA ARG A 64 22.94 15.13 -7.25
C ARG A 64 23.10 13.82 -6.48
N ILE A 65 23.62 12.80 -7.16
CA ILE A 65 23.92 11.49 -6.59
C ILE A 65 25.34 11.12 -6.94
N ASN A 66 26.18 10.84 -5.94
CA ASN A 66 27.55 10.36 -6.13
C ASN A 66 27.67 8.97 -5.50
N THR A 67 27.98 7.95 -6.29
CA THR A 67 28.10 6.55 -5.87
C THR A 67 29.53 6.08 -5.69
N GLY A 68 30.48 7.01 -5.57
CA GLY A 68 31.91 6.71 -5.52
C GLY A 68 32.54 6.54 -6.90
N SER A 69 31.95 5.74 -7.78
CA SER A 69 32.43 5.51 -9.16
C SER A 69 31.74 6.38 -10.20
N SER A 70 30.51 6.79 -9.95
CA SER A 70 29.66 7.53 -10.91
C SER A 70 28.97 8.70 -10.24
N SER A 71 28.77 9.77 -11.03
CA SER A 71 28.05 10.97 -10.62
C SER A 71 26.83 11.17 -11.52
N TYR A 72 25.68 11.36 -10.90
CA TYR A 72 24.41 11.61 -11.58
C TYR A 72 23.85 12.96 -11.17
N LEU A 73 23.23 13.63 -12.13
CA LEU A 73 22.68 14.95 -11.92
C LEU A 73 21.33 15.06 -12.62
N SER A 74 20.33 15.59 -11.91
CA SER A 74 19.08 15.94 -12.58
C SER A 74 19.17 17.31 -13.23
N ASP A 75 18.24 17.60 -14.13
CA ASP A 75 17.96 18.96 -14.56
C ASP A 75 17.51 19.81 -13.37
N TYR A 76 17.64 21.13 -13.49
CA TYR A 76 17.02 22.06 -12.55
C TYR A 76 15.51 22.13 -12.77
N VAL A 77 14.75 21.84 -11.74
CA VAL A 77 13.28 21.88 -11.77
C VAL A 77 12.71 22.97 -10.87
N GLU A 78 11.59 23.55 -11.30
CA GLU A 78 10.86 24.56 -10.55
C GLU A 78 10.07 23.91 -9.40
N VAL A 79 9.89 24.67 -8.31
CA VAL A 79 8.96 24.30 -7.24
C VAL A 79 7.55 24.50 -7.72
N LYS A 80 6.77 23.44 -7.83
CA LYS A 80 5.34 23.50 -8.18
C LYS A 80 4.47 23.55 -6.92
N PRO A 81 3.77 24.66 -6.65
CA PRO A 81 2.75 24.67 -5.61
C PRO A 81 1.58 23.77 -6.03
N THR A 82 1.19 22.86 -5.17
CA THR A 82 0.05 21.97 -5.41
C THR A 82 -1.22 22.58 -4.87
N PRO A 83 -2.27 22.76 -5.69
CA PRO A 83 -3.59 23.21 -5.23
C PRO A 83 -4.18 22.26 -4.19
N ALA A 84 -5.07 22.78 -3.35
CA ALA A 84 -5.77 21.98 -2.35
C ALA A 84 -6.64 20.90 -3.01
N ILE A 85 -6.80 19.77 -2.32
CA ILE A 85 -7.81 18.76 -2.66
C ILE A 85 -9.17 19.29 -2.22
N ASP A 86 -10.08 19.52 -3.14
CA ASP A 86 -11.45 19.97 -2.81
C ASP A 86 -12.17 18.89 -2.00
N SER A 87 -12.24 17.70 -2.56
CA SER A 87 -12.80 16.54 -1.87
C SER A 87 -12.21 15.21 -2.34
N VAL A 88 -12.15 14.26 -1.44
CA VAL A 88 -12.08 12.84 -1.73
C VAL A 88 -13.46 12.28 -1.40
N GLY A 89 -14.02 11.47 -2.28
CA GLY A 89 -15.34 10.89 -2.09
C GLY A 89 -15.45 9.50 -2.69
N TYR A 90 -16.60 8.90 -2.52
CA TYR A 90 -16.91 7.62 -3.13
C TYR A 90 -18.37 7.56 -3.62
N ASN A 91 -18.61 6.66 -4.54
CA ASN A 91 -19.96 6.23 -4.91
C ASN A 91 -19.98 4.72 -5.07
N VAL A 92 -21.17 4.13 -5.03
CA VAL A 92 -21.35 2.70 -5.21
C VAL A 92 -22.04 2.45 -6.54
N GLN A 93 -21.34 1.79 -7.46
CA GLN A 93 -21.85 1.40 -8.76
C GLN A 93 -21.26 0.04 -9.16
N ASN A 94 -22.04 -0.77 -9.87
CA ASN A 94 -21.62 -2.07 -10.40
C ASN A 94 -21.04 -3.00 -9.30
N ASN A 95 -21.65 -3.03 -8.11
CA ASN A 95 -21.18 -3.80 -6.95
C ASN A 95 -19.76 -3.45 -6.49
N LYS A 96 -19.34 -2.21 -6.70
CA LYS A 96 -18.03 -1.69 -6.26
C LYS A 96 -18.18 -0.34 -5.59
N VAL A 97 -17.33 -0.08 -4.61
CA VAL A 97 -17.05 1.26 -4.08
C VAL A 97 -16.01 1.89 -5.00
N ASN A 98 -16.37 2.97 -5.67
CA ASN A 98 -15.49 3.71 -6.57
C ASN A 98 -15.03 4.98 -5.84
N LEU A 99 -13.77 5.03 -5.44
CA LEU A 99 -13.19 6.20 -4.78
C LEU A 99 -12.64 7.17 -5.83
N TYR A 100 -12.84 8.46 -5.61
CA TYR A 100 -12.45 9.52 -6.53
C TYR A 100 -11.95 10.77 -5.80
N VAL A 101 -11.24 11.62 -6.52
CA VAL A 101 -10.77 12.93 -6.05
C VAL A 101 -11.27 14.06 -6.92
N ASN A 102 -11.57 15.19 -6.30
CA ASN A 102 -11.88 16.46 -6.93
C ASN A 102 -10.84 17.50 -6.53
N THR A 103 -10.39 18.30 -7.49
CA THR A 103 -9.47 19.41 -7.26
C THR A 103 -9.60 20.45 -8.36
N HIS A 104 -9.27 21.72 -8.04
CA HIS A 104 -9.15 22.76 -9.02
C HIS A 104 -8.03 23.73 -8.63
N ASP A 105 -7.48 24.44 -9.60
CA ASP A 105 -6.59 25.57 -9.36
C ASP A 105 -7.27 26.89 -9.74
N PRO A 106 -7.67 27.72 -8.76
CA PRO A 106 -8.32 29.01 -9.03
C PRO A 106 -7.45 29.94 -9.88
N SER A 107 -6.12 29.80 -9.77
CA SER A 107 -5.16 30.57 -10.55
C SER A 107 -5.00 30.07 -11.99
N ASN A 108 -5.54 28.90 -12.30
CA ASN A 108 -5.52 28.25 -13.60
C ASN A 108 -4.09 27.96 -14.16
N LYS A 109 -3.10 27.84 -13.28
CA LYS A 109 -1.68 27.62 -13.61
C LYS A 109 -1.29 26.16 -13.55
N THR A 110 -2.04 25.34 -12.78
CA THR A 110 -1.83 23.89 -12.69
C THR A 110 -2.71 23.20 -13.74
N ARG A 111 -2.13 22.22 -14.44
CA ARG A 111 -2.83 21.47 -15.49
C ARG A 111 -2.62 19.99 -15.42
N TYR A 112 -1.61 19.53 -14.66
CA TYR A 112 -1.20 18.13 -14.62
C TYR A 112 -1.08 17.70 -13.18
N TYR A 113 -1.71 16.57 -12.85
CA TYR A 113 -1.81 16.05 -11.51
C TYR A 113 -1.38 14.59 -11.46
N ARG A 114 -0.73 14.23 -10.36
CA ARG A 114 -0.42 12.86 -9.99
C ARG A 114 -0.93 12.64 -8.57
N TRP A 115 -1.51 11.47 -8.32
CA TRP A 115 -1.93 11.04 -6.99
C TRP A 115 -1.27 9.74 -6.59
N GLU A 116 -1.04 9.63 -5.31
CA GLU A 116 -0.71 8.43 -4.58
C GLU A 116 -1.70 8.28 -3.44
N TYR A 117 -1.92 7.07 -2.96
CA TYR A 117 -2.77 6.87 -1.80
C TYR A 117 -2.25 5.73 -0.93
N GLU A 118 -2.58 5.83 0.37
CA GLU A 118 -2.40 4.78 1.36
C GLU A 118 -3.78 4.31 1.81
N GLU A 119 -3.99 3.01 1.77
CA GLU A 119 -5.17 2.34 2.25
C GLU A 119 -4.91 1.75 3.63
N THR A 120 -5.89 1.80 4.50
CA THR A 120 -5.90 1.07 5.76
C THR A 120 -7.32 0.61 6.02
N TRP A 121 -7.48 -0.61 6.46
CA TRP A 121 -8.81 -1.16 6.75
C TRP A 121 -8.80 -2.06 7.97
N GLN A 122 -9.93 -2.08 8.66
CA GLN A 122 -10.24 -3.03 9.72
C GLN A 122 -10.99 -4.21 9.11
N PHE A 123 -10.57 -5.42 9.44
CA PHE A 123 -11.20 -6.64 8.94
C PHE A 123 -11.21 -7.73 10.02
N HIS A 124 -11.99 -8.79 9.78
CA HIS A 124 -12.07 -9.94 10.64
C HIS A 124 -11.53 -11.21 9.96
N SER A 125 -11.14 -12.19 10.77
CA SER A 125 -11.06 -13.57 10.32
C SER A 125 -12.45 -14.13 10.06
N LYS A 126 -12.58 -15.17 9.22
CA LYS A 126 -13.87 -15.81 8.93
C LYS A 126 -14.51 -16.37 10.19
N TYR A 127 -13.71 -16.96 11.08
CA TYR A 127 -14.15 -17.54 12.34
C TYR A 127 -13.42 -16.91 13.51
N GLY A 128 -14.17 -16.61 14.58
CA GLY A 128 -13.58 -16.20 15.84
C GLY A 128 -12.99 -17.39 16.58
N SER A 129 -11.96 -17.14 17.41
CA SER A 129 -11.33 -18.13 18.25
C SER A 129 -11.26 -17.64 19.68
N ALA A 130 -12.06 -18.23 20.55
CA ALA A 130 -11.99 -18.02 22.00
C ALA A 130 -10.99 -18.97 22.69
N TRP A 131 -10.37 -19.88 21.95
CA TRP A 131 -9.57 -20.97 22.49
C TRP A 131 -8.20 -21.06 21.87
N VAL A 132 -7.23 -21.49 22.65
CA VAL A 132 -5.84 -21.66 22.21
C VAL A 132 -5.22 -22.87 22.86
N LEU A 133 -4.28 -23.52 22.17
CA LEU A 133 -3.45 -24.56 22.78
C LEU A 133 -2.54 -23.94 23.85
N ASN A 134 -2.42 -24.63 25.00
CA ASN A 134 -1.45 -24.23 26.01
C ASN A 134 0.00 -24.33 25.48
N ALA A 135 0.95 -23.77 26.22
CA ALA A 135 2.35 -23.72 25.78
C ALA A 135 2.99 -25.10 25.49
N THR A 136 2.50 -26.15 26.16
CA THR A 136 2.96 -27.53 25.99
C THR A 136 2.21 -28.28 24.89
N ALA A 137 1.19 -27.66 24.27
CA ALA A 137 0.31 -28.29 23.30
C ALA A 137 -0.35 -29.60 23.80
N THR A 138 -0.70 -29.66 25.08
CA THR A 138 -1.34 -30.81 25.74
C THR A 138 -2.71 -30.50 26.26
N GLY A 139 -3.23 -29.30 26.03
CA GLY A 139 -4.55 -28.84 26.46
C GLY A 139 -4.97 -27.61 25.72
N ILE A 140 -6.29 -27.37 25.73
CA ILE A 140 -6.89 -26.17 25.13
C ILE A 140 -7.43 -25.30 26.28
N ILE A 141 -7.05 -24.03 26.28
CA ILE A 141 -7.41 -23.03 27.28
C ILE A 141 -8.10 -21.84 26.64
N GLY A 142 -8.83 -21.06 27.43
CA GLY A 142 -9.41 -19.81 26.95
C GLY A 142 -8.34 -18.81 26.55
N ARG A 143 -8.55 -18.13 25.42
CA ARG A 143 -7.71 -17.05 24.94
C ARG A 143 -7.90 -15.82 25.80
N THR A 144 -6.83 -15.16 26.19
CA THR A 144 -6.89 -13.84 26.83
C THR A 144 -7.15 -12.74 25.80
N ILE A 145 -7.50 -11.54 26.25
CA ILE A 145 -7.74 -10.41 25.37
C ILE A 145 -6.49 -10.03 24.55
N ASP A 146 -5.30 -10.17 25.13
CA ASP A 146 -4.02 -9.91 24.47
C ASP A 146 -3.66 -10.97 23.42
N GLN A 147 -4.33 -12.11 23.43
CA GLN A 147 -4.17 -13.20 22.47
C GLN A 147 -5.24 -13.18 21.38
N GLN A 148 -6.06 -12.13 21.31
CA GLN A 148 -7.11 -12.05 20.30
C GLN A 148 -6.48 -11.98 18.88
N ILE A 149 -7.11 -12.71 17.94
CA ILE A 149 -6.65 -12.90 16.55
C ILE A 149 -7.81 -12.75 15.54
N TYR A 150 -8.93 -12.18 15.98
CA TYR A 150 -10.14 -12.06 15.18
C TYR A 150 -10.22 -10.75 14.42
N THR A 151 -9.93 -9.63 15.09
CA THR A 151 -10.00 -8.28 14.49
C THR A 151 -8.59 -7.75 14.25
N CYS A 152 -8.30 -7.39 13.03
CA CYS A 152 -7.00 -6.85 12.63
C CYS A 152 -7.15 -5.63 11.73
N TYR A 153 -6.02 -4.93 11.57
CA TYR A 153 -5.84 -3.80 10.67
C TYR A 153 -4.77 -4.14 9.64
N ALA A 154 -5.07 -3.92 8.38
CA ALA A 154 -4.09 -4.05 7.29
C ALA A 154 -3.95 -2.73 6.55
N HIS A 155 -2.84 -2.59 5.84
CA HIS A 155 -2.55 -1.40 5.05
C HIS A 155 -1.96 -1.77 3.70
N ASN A 156 -2.12 -0.88 2.73
CA ASN A 156 -1.52 -1.01 1.41
C ASN A 156 -1.20 0.38 0.86
N ASN A 157 -0.25 0.45 -0.06
CA ASN A 157 0.07 1.66 -0.81
C ASN A 157 -0.37 1.50 -2.25
N SER A 158 -0.67 2.62 -2.90
CA SER A 158 -0.98 2.61 -4.33
C SER A 158 0.18 2.03 -5.13
N THR A 159 -0.10 1.02 -5.93
CA THR A 159 0.85 0.41 -6.87
C THR A 159 0.68 0.94 -8.30
N HIS A 160 -0.40 1.69 -8.55
CA HIS A 160 -0.75 2.26 -9.83
C HIS A 160 -0.38 3.75 -9.88
N ILE A 161 0.11 4.19 -11.02
CA ILE A 161 0.33 5.62 -11.29
C ILE A 161 -1.03 6.22 -11.64
N VAL A 162 -1.55 7.10 -10.78
CA VAL A 162 -2.81 7.81 -11.03
C VAL A 162 -2.50 9.20 -11.56
N LEU A 163 -2.91 9.48 -12.80
CA LEU A 163 -2.66 10.72 -13.51
C LEU A 163 -3.95 11.31 -14.06
N LYS A 164 -4.04 12.63 -14.09
CA LYS A 164 -5.08 13.34 -14.82
C LYS A 164 -4.58 14.72 -15.24
N SER A 165 -5.10 15.19 -16.38
CA SER A 165 -4.81 16.51 -16.90
C SER A 165 -6.09 17.27 -17.21
N SER A 166 -6.07 18.56 -16.93
CA SER A 166 -7.09 19.55 -17.34
C SER A 166 -6.62 20.38 -18.55
N GLU A 167 -5.52 19.99 -19.21
CA GLU A 167 -4.91 20.76 -20.32
C GLU A 167 -5.91 21.15 -21.42
N LYS A 168 -6.83 20.23 -21.74
CA LYS A 168 -7.84 20.42 -22.78
C LYS A 168 -9.07 21.23 -22.32
N LEU A 169 -9.09 21.62 -21.06
CA LEU A 169 -10.22 22.37 -20.49
C LEU A 169 -9.90 23.86 -20.43
N ALA A 170 -10.91 24.71 -20.55
CA ALA A 170 -10.77 26.15 -20.41
C ALA A 170 -10.29 26.57 -19.01
N LYS A 171 -10.76 25.83 -18.00
CA LYS A 171 -10.38 26.05 -16.59
C LYS A 171 -9.72 24.78 -16.04
N ASP A 172 -8.84 24.96 -15.06
CA ASP A 172 -8.29 23.85 -14.31
C ASP A 172 -9.32 23.32 -13.32
N VAL A 173 -10.01 22.26 -13.71
CA VAL A 173 -10.98 21.55 -12.87
C VAL A 173 -10.86 20.06 -13.15
N ILE A 174 -10.60 19.29 -12.12
CA ILE A 174 -10.65 17.83 -12.14
C ILE A 174 -11.86 17.40 -11.32
N TYR A 175 -12.79 16.74 -11.95
CA TYR A 175 -14.02 16.27 -11.32
C TYR A 175 -14.09 14.75 -11.34
N GLN A 176 -14.31 14.15 -10.17
CA GLN A 176 -14.44 12.70 -9.94
C GLN A 176 -13.36 11.87 -10.65
N SER A 177 -12.10 12.30 -10.53
CA SER A 177 -10.98 11.50 -11.06
C SER A 177 -10.88 10.19 -10.28
N PRO A 178 -11.00 9.01 -10.95
CA PRO A 178 -10.99 7.74 -10.25
C PRO A 178 -9.62 7.45 -9.63
N LEU A 179 -9.63 6.93 -8.40
CA LEU A 179 -8.44 6.49 -7.67
C LEU A 179 -8.36 4.97 -7.63
N ILE A 180 -9.37 4.32 -7.03
CA ILE A 180 -9.44 2.88 -6.87
C ILE A 180 -10.89 2.42 -6.83
N GLN A 181 -11.11 1.17 -7.26
CA GLN A 181 -12.39 0.47 -7.17
C GLN A 181 -12.25 -0.74 -6.26
N ILE A 182 -13.12 -0.87 -5.27
CA ILE A 182 -13.13 -1.96 -4.30
C ILE A 182 -14.44 -2.73 -4.44
N PRO A 183 -14.42 -4.04 -4.72
CA PRO A 183 -15.63 -4.85 -4.73
C PRO A 183 -16.35 -4.79 -3.38
N LEU A 184 -17.70 -4.71 -3.37
CA LEU A 184 -18.48 -4.71 -2.13
C LEU A 184 -18.25 -5.97 -1.27
N THR A 185 -17.84 -7.07 -1.89
CA THR A 185 -17.52 -8.33 -1.20
C THR A 185 -16.10 -8.39 -0.62
N SER A 186 -15.32 -7.33 -0.78
CA SER A 186 -13.92 -7.27 -0.31
C SER A 186 -13.84 -7.10 1.20
N GLU A 187 -12.92 -7.81 1.85
CA GLU A 187 -12.61 -7.61 3.28
C GLU A 187 -12.16 -6.17 3.61
N ARG A 188 -11.67 -5.41 2.62
CA ARG A 188 -11.25 -4.01 2.82
C ARG A 188 -12.36 -3.10 3.30
N ILE A 189 -13.61 -3.41 2.96
CA ILE A 189 -14.81 -2.63 3.32
C ILE A 189 -15.76 -3.42 4.21
N GLU A 190 -15.26 -4.50 4.83
CA GLU A 190 -16.05 -5.34 5.72
C GLU A 190 -16.52 -4.59 6.97
N THR A 191 -15.69 -3.72 7.52
CA THR A 191 -15.97 -2.95 8.72
C THR A 191 -15.77 -1.47 8.48
N GLU A 192 -14.53 -1.05 8.40
CA GLU A 192 -14.13 0.34 8.20
C GLU A 192 -12.89 0.39 7.31
N TYR A 193 -12.93 1.27 6.35
CA TYR A 193 -11.86 1.53 5.39
C TYR A 193 -11.44 2.99 5.44
N SER A 194 -10.16 3.26 5.35
CA SER A 194 -9.61 4.61 5.25
C SER A 194 -8.66 4.71 4.06
N ILE A 195 -8.75 5.81 3.33
CA ILE A 195 -7.80 6.19 2.28
C ILE A 195 -7.21 7.57 2.58
N LEU A 196 -5.87 7.65 2.60
CA LEU A 196 -5.12 8.90 2.60
C LEU A 196 -4.63 9.18 1.19
N VAL A 197 -5.19 10.18 0.54
CA VAL A 197 -4.81 10.61 -0.81
C VAL A 197 -3.77 11.70 -0.71
N ARG A 198 -2.66 11.57 -1.46
CA ARG A 198 -1.65 12.62 -1.67
C ARG A 198 -1.71 13.11 -3.10
N GLN A 199 -1.78 14.41 -3.26
CA GLN A 199 -1.85 15.10 -4.54
C GLN A 199 -0.57 15.86 -4.81
N TYR A 200 -0.09 15.75 -6.03
CA TYR A 200 1.08 16.45 -6.56
C TYR A 200 0.72 17.18 -7.85
N ALA A 201 1.00 18.48 -7.91
CA ALA A 201 1.06 19.21 -9.16
C ALA A 201 2.40 18.89 -9.85
N VAL A 202 2.35 18.50 -11.11
CA VAL A 202 3.54 18.14 -11.87
C VAL A 202 3.69 19.00 -13.15
N THR A 203 4.87 19.03 -13.74
CA THR A 203 5.09 19.65 -15.05
C THR A 203 4.53 18.76 -16.16
N GLN A 204 4.34 19.33 -17.34
CA GLN A 204 3.94 18.56 -18.52
C GLN A 204 4.93 17.42 -18.85
N ASP A 205 6.22 17.69 -18.72
CA ASP A 205 7.24 16.68 -19.01
C ASP A 205 7.25 15.56 -17.98
N ALA A 206 7.09 15.89 -16.69
CA ALA A 206 6.90 14.88 -15.64
C ALA A 206 5.63 14.04 -15.88
N TYR A 207 4.53 14.69 -16.27
CA TYR A 207 3.28 13.99 -16.60
C TYR A 207 3.50 12.99 -17.76
N LYS A 208 4.14 13.42 -18.85
CA LYS A 208 4.46 12.55 -20.00
C LYS A 208 5.38 11.39 -19.60
N PHE A 209 6.38 11.66 -18.75
CA PHE A 209 7.25 10.61 -18.22
C PHE A 209 6.45 9.53 -17.47
N TYR A 210 5.60 9.93 -16.52
CA TYR A 210 4.75 8.97 -15.78
C TYR A 210 3.72 8.28 -16.68
N GLU A 211 3.16 8.97 -17.66
CA GLU A 211 2.24 8.39 -18.65
C GLU A 211 2.94 7.32 -19.49
N ASN A 212 4.20 7.56 -19.90
CA ASN A 212 4.99 6.56 -20.63
C ASN A 212 5.31 5.33 -19.78
N ILE A 213 5.63 5.51 -18.47
CA ILE A 213 5.81 4.39 -17.54
C ILE A 213 4.51 3.61 -17.42
N GLN A 214 3.37 4.28 -17.20
CA GLN A 214 2.07 3.64 -17.10
C GLN A 214 1.76 2.78 -18.33
N ARG A 215 1.91 3.33 -19.52
CA ARG A 215 1.72 2.61 -20.79
C ARG A 215 2.65 1.41 -20.92
N THR A 216 3.92 1.55 -20.54
CA THR A 216 4.90 0.46 -20.62
C THR A 216 4.51 -0.68 -19.68
N ILE A 217 4.06 -0.38 -18.46
CA ILE A 217 3.61 -1.40 -17.50
C ILE A 217 2.36 -2.11 -18.02
N GLU A 218 1.38 -1.38 -18.55
CA GLU A 218 0.14 -1.95 -19.10
C GLU A 218 0.41 -2.83 -20.33
N GLN A 219 1.41 -2.50 -21.14
CA GLN A 219 1.76 -3.24 -22.36
C GLN A 219 2.63 -4.47 -22.13
N LEU A 220 3.29 -4.61 -20.98
CA LEU A 220 4.15 -5.78 -20.67
C LEU A 220 3.40 -7.13 -20.69
N GLY A 221 2.08 -7.13 -20.74
CA GLY A 221 1.23 -8.33 -20.89
C GLY A 221 0.75 -8.62 -22.31
N ASP A 222 1.01 -7.75 -23.28
CA ASP A 222 0.52 -7.88 -24.66
C ASP A 222 1.66 -8.22 -25.62
N ILE A 223 1.61 -9.43 -26.19
CA ILE A 223 2.59 -9.92 -27.17
C ILE A 223 2.57 -9.14 -28.51
N PHE A 224 1.59 -8.28 -28.76
CA PHE A 224 1.47 -7.43 -29.93
C PHE A 224 1.82 -5.96 -29.65
N SER A 225 2.29 -5.64 -28.45
CA SER A 225 2.64 -4.27 -28.11
C SER A 225 3.88 -3.80 -28.89
N ALA A 226 3.87 -2.52 -29.28
CA ALA A 226 5.04 -1.87 -29.87
C ALA A 226 6.23 -1.97 -28.90
N GLN A 227 7.46 -2.02 -29.44
CA GLN A 227 8.67 -2.04 -28.62
C GLN A 227 8.61 -0.93 -27.56
N PRO A 228 8.99 -1.24 -26.31
CA PRO A 228 9.03 -0.24 -25.25
C PRO A 228 9.88 0.95 -25.72
N THR A 229 9.30 2.13 -25.68
CA THR A 229 10.03 3.37 -25.92
C THR A 229 11.07 3.53 -24.81
N GLU A 230 12.27 3.96 -25.14
CA GLU A 230 13.28 4.27 -24.12
C GLU A 230 12.72 5.31 -23.14
N ILE A 231 12.57 4.91 -21.88
CA ILE A 231 12.04 5.79 -20.82
C ILE A 231 13.21 6.61 -20.30
N SER A 232 13.42 7.79 -20.87
CA SER A 232 14.37 8.76 -20.36
C SER A 232 13.70 9.73 -19.37
N GLY A 233 14.31 9.89 -18.18
CA GLY A 233 13.90 10.89 -17.21
C GLY A 233 14.66 12.20 -17.36
N ASN A 234 14.74 12.98 -16.27
CA ASN A 234 15.53 14.18 -16.19
C ASN A 234 16.80 14.03 -15.33
N ILE A 235 17.29 12.79 -15.19
CA ILE A 235 18.53 12.47 -14.47
C ILE A 235 19.53 11.90 -15.46
N HIS A 236 20.77 12.41 -15.43
CA HIS A 236 21.82 12.05 -16.38
C HIS A 236 23.06 11.57 -15.65
N CYS A 237 23.72 10.51 -16.15
CA CYS A 237 25.02 10.10 -15.67
C CYS A 237 26.10 11.00 -16.28
N LEU A 238 26.81 11.75 -15.43
CA LEU A 238 27.91 12.63 -15.89
C LEU A 238 29.18 11.84 -16.21
N SER A 239 29.40 10.73 -15.50
CA SER A 239 30.58 9.88 -15.70
C SER A 239 30.49 9.05 -16.98
N ASN A 240 29.29 8.73 -17.45
CA ASN A 240 29.02 7.97 -18.66
C ASN A 240 27.70 8.45 -19.28
N PRO A 241 27.71 9.43 -20.20
CA PRO A 241 26.48 9.95 -20.80
C PRO A 241 25.64 8.93 -21.57
N ALA A 242 26.21 7.77 -21.92
CA ALA A 242 25.49 6.69 -22.58
C ALA A 242 24.78 5.74 -21.61
N GLU A 243 24.97 5.91 -20.29
CA GLU A 243 24.30 5.10 -19.28
C GLU A 243 22.84 5.55 -19.11
N PRO A 244 21.85 4.68 -19.39
CA PRO A 244 20.45 5.04 -19.22
C PRO A 244 20.10 5.15 -17.73
N VAL A 245 19.47 6.26 -17.36
CA VAL A 245 18.95 6.49 -16.01
C VAL A 245 17.44 6.60 -16.06
N VAL A 246 16.75 5.70 -15.37
CA VAL A 246 15.28 5.73 -15.27
C VAL A 246 14.90 6.43 -13.98
N GLY A 247 14.33 7.62 -14.10
CA GLY A 247 13.85 8.41 -12.94
C GLY A 247 13.54 9.84 -13.34
N TYR A 248 12.57 10.43 -12.65
CA TYR A 248 12.18 11.83 -12.87
C TYR A 248 12.04 12.55 -11.55
N ILE A 249 12.78 13.63 -11.36
CA ILE A 249 12.70 14.47 -10.18
C ILE A 249 11.72 15.61 -10.42
N THR A 250 10.80 15.73 -9.51
CA THR A 250 9.90 16.88 -9.38
C THR A 250 10.09 17.51 -8.00
N VAL A 251 9.91 18.83 -7.93
CA VAL A 251 9.92 19.57 -6.65
C VAL A 251 8.60 20.30 -6.52
N GLY A 252 7.93 20.13 -5.39
CA GLY A 252 6.64 20.77 -5.16
C GLY A 252 6.13 20.59 -3.73
N THR A 253 5.01 21.20 -3.46
CA THR A 253 4.26 20.92 -2.22
C THR A 253 3.37 19.71 -2.42
N VAL A 254 3.06 19.01 -1.35
CA VAL A 254 2.07 17.92 -1.34
C VAL A 254 0.82 18.38 -0.61
N GLN A 255 -0.34 18.04 -1.14
CA GLN A 255 -1.62 18.18 -0.45
C GLN A 255 -2.15 16.80 -0.12
N SER A 256 -2.68 16.62 1.08
CA SER A 256 -3.21 15.32 1.48
C SER A 256 -4.59 15.45 2.10
N LYS A 257 -5.41 14.44 1.87
CA LYS A 257 -6.74 14.34 2.47
C LYS A 257 -7.08 12.89 2.77
N ARG A 258 -7.57 12.65 3.99
CA ARG A 258 -8.03 11.34 4.44
C ARG A 258 -9.55 11.32 4.53
N ILE A 259 -10.14 10.22 4.10
CA ILE A 259 -11.54 9.90 4.37
C ILE A 259 -11.67 8.49 4.93
N PHE A 260 -12.82 8.24 5.53
CA PHE A 260 -13.27 6.93 5.99
C PHE A 260 -14.51 6.50 5.21
N VAL A 261 -14.65 5.20 5.02
CA VAL A 261 -15.84 4.55 4.47
C VAL A 261 -16.25 3.49 5.48
N HIS A 262 -17.43 3.67 6.08
CA HIS A 262 -17.98 2.72 7.03
C HIS A 262 -18.87 1.72 6.32
N HIS A 263 -18.84 0.47 6.73
CA HIS A 263 -19.69 -0.57 6.13
C HIS A 263 -21.18 -0.21 6.17
N GLU A 264 -21.61 0.41 7.26
CA GLU A 264 -23.01 0.85 7.47
C GLU A 264 -23.49 1.91 6.47
N ASP A 265 -22.57 2.66 5.88
CA ASP A 265 -22.87 3.67 4.83
C ASP A 265 -23.02 3.04 3.43
N LEU A 266 -22.70 1.75 3.29
CA LEU A 266 -22.76 1.04 2.02
C LEU A 266 -24.12 0.35 1.81
N PRO A 267 -24.63 0.27 0.58
CA PRO A 267 -25.91 -0.34 0.32
C PRO A 267 -25.89 -1.87 0.48
N GLY A 268 -26.90 -2.41 1.16
CA GLY A 268 -27.24 -3.82 1.15
C GLY A 268 -26.49 -4.70 2.14
N ASN A 269 -26.98 -5.94 2.28
CA ASN A 269 -26.37 -6.98 3.12
C ASN A 269 -25.34 -7.77 2.30
N VAL A 270 -24.28 -7.12 1.87
CA VAL A 270 -23.21 -7.79 1.11
C VAL A 270 -22.30 -8.52 2.08
N GLN A 271 -22.17 -9.83 1.89
CA GLN A 271 -21.25 -10.62 2.70
C GLN A 271 -19.85 -10.58 2.11
N THR A 272 -18.86 -10.47 3.00
CA THR A 272 -17.45 -10.59 2.64
C THR A 272 -17.16 -11.97 2.05
N ILE A 273 -16.49 -12.03 0.92
CA ILE A 273 -15.99 -13.25 0.30
C ILE A 273 -14.51 -13.36 0.67
N TYR A 274 -14.20 -14.35 1.50
CA TYR A 274 -12.81 -14.66 1.84
C TYR A 274 -12.15 -15.45 0.71
N PRO A 275 -10.88 -15.16 0.38
CA PRO A 275 -10.18 -15.83 -0.73
C PRO A 275 -9.65 -17.22 -0.36
N TYR A 276 -10.11 -17.78 0.77
CA TYR A 276 -9.71 -19.07 1.32
C TYR A 276 -10.90 -20.01 1.40
N ASP A 277 -10.62 -21.31 1.26
CA ASP A 277 -11.62 -22.37 1.49
C ASP A 277 -11.77 -22.62 3.00
N CYS A 278 -12.61 -21.79 3.60
CA CYS A 278 -12.81 -21.79 5.05
C CYS A 278 -13.83 -22.84 5.47
N LEU A 279 -13.36 -24.04 5.75
CA LEU A 279 -14.12 -25.11 6.34
C LEU A 279 -13.87 -25.19 7.86
N GLN A 280 -14.89 -25.54 8.61
CA GLN A 280 -14.77 -25.93 10.01
C GLN A 280 -15.00 -27.41 10.15
N ASP A 281 -14.14 -28.06 10.92
CA ASP A 281 -14.27 -29.46 11.30
C ASP A 281 -14.32 -29.62 12.81
N THR A 282 -14.65 -30.81 13.30
CA THR A 282 -14.88 -31.08 14.72
C THR A 282 -13.91 -32.12 15.23
N ALA A 283 -13.23 -31.82 16.34
CA ALA A 283 -12.42 -32.77 17.11
C ALA A 283 -13.08 -33.02 18.48
N LEU A 284 -13.40 -34.27 18.79
CA LEU A 284 -14.03 -34.69 20.04
C LEU A 284 -13.02 -35.38 20.96
N PHE A 285 -13.16 -35.25 22.28
CA PHE A 285 -12.37 -36.00 23.25
C PHE A 285 -12.70 -37.52 23.27
N ASP A 286 -13.96 -37.86 22.98
CA ASP A 286 -14.40 -39.24 22.77
C ASP A 286 -15.11 -39.31 21.42
N GLY A 287 -14.32 -39.43 20.36
CA GLY A 287 -14.78 -39.52 18.96
C GLY A 287 -15.13 -40.96 18.56
N PRO A 288 -15.38 -41.23 17.27
CA PRO A 288 -15.57 -42.56 16.74
C PRO A 288 -14.47 -43.52 17.20
N HIS A 289 -14.83 -44.73 17.56
CA HIS A 289 -13.93 -45.75 18.09
C HIS A 289 -13.21 -45.39 19.41
N HIS A 290 -13.77 -44.47 20.20
CA HIS A 290 -13.19 -43.97 21.47
C HIS A 290 -11.81 -43.35 21.32
N ILE A 291 -11.56 -42.71 20.19
CA ILE A 291 -10.30 -42.00 19.91
C ILE A 291 -10.44 -40.55 20.38
N ASP A 292 -9.49 -40.09 21.19
CA ASP A 292 -9.34 -38.66 21.49
C ASP A 292 -8.86 -37.92 20.26
N GLN A 293 -9.78 -37.36 19.46
CA GLN A 293 -9.49 -36.62 18.27
C GLN A 293 -8.83 -35.26 18.57
N VAL A 294 -9.10 -34.67 19.74
CA VAL A 294 -8.45 -33.42 20.16
C VAL A 294 -6.96 -33.66 20.31
N ALA A 295 -6.58 -34.75 21.00
CA ALA A 295 -5.18 -35.11 21.16
C ALA A 295 -4.52 -35.56 19.85
N ALA A 296 -5.26 -36.25 18.98
CA ALA A 296 -4.73 -36.79 17.74
C ALA A 296 -4.60 -35.75 16.61
N ILE A 297 -5.50 -34.75 16.57
CA ILE A 297 -5.61 -33.80 15.47
C ILE A 297 -5.05 -32.42 15.85
N LEU A 298 -5.46 -31.87 16.97
CA LEU A 298 -5.14 -30.48 17.32
C LEU A 298 -3.76 -30.33 17.93
N TYR A 299 -3.34 -31.23 18.83
CA TYR A 299 -2.07 -31.09 19.53
C TYR A 299 -0.85 -31.21 18.60
N PRO A 300 -0.76 -32.20 17.70
CA PRO A 300 0.38 -32.31 16.80
C PRO A 300 0.38 -31.31 15.65
N ASN A 301 -0.78 -30.73 15.29
CA ASN A 301 -0.96 -29.86 14.12
C ASN A 301 -1.36 -28.42 14.51
N ARG A 302 -0.83 -27.91 15.61
CA ARG A 302 -1.15 -26.58 16.14
C ARG A 302 -0.99 -25.44 15.14
N ASP A 303 -0.06 -25.60 14.19
CA ASP A 303 0.24 -24.59 13.17
C ASP A 303 -0.69 -24.71 11.96
N ALA A 304 -1.46 -25.79 11.85
CA ALA A 304 -2.40 -26.04 10.75
C ALA A 304 -3.87 -26.02 11.23
N HIS A 305 -4.12 -26.24 12.52
CA HIS A 305 -5.47 -26.36 13.08
C HIS A 305 -5.66 -25.44 14.30
N VAL A 306 -6.46 -24.39 14.13
CA VAL A 306 -6.75 -23.43 15.19
C VAL A 306 -8.13 -23.75 15.78
N PRO A 307 -8.25 -24.04 17.11
CA PRO A 307 -9.54 -24.26 17.74
C PRO A 307 -10.37 -22.97 17.73
N THR A 308 -11.68 -23.10 17.45
CA THR A 308 -12.59 -21.95 17.34
C THR A 308 -13.65 -21.94 18.44
N ILE A 309 -14.58 -22.88 18.41
CA ILE A 309 -15.75 -22.96 19.29
C ILE A 309 -15.72 -24.26 20.06
N ALA A 310 -16.00 -24.19 21.37
CA ALA A 310 -16.17 -25.39 22.21
C ALA A 310 -17.50 -26.06 21.91
N VAL A 311 -17.50 -27.40 21.85
CA VAL A 311 -18.67 -28.24 21.65
C VAL A 311 -19.09 -28.85 22.98
N TYR A 312 -20.36 -28.70 23.36
CA TYR A 312 -20.86 -29.09 24.72
C TYR A 312 -21.79 -30.30 24.70
N LYS A 313 -22.57 -30.57 23.65
CA LYS A 313 -23.53 -31.74 23.56
C LYS A 313 -24.30 -32.07 24.85
N GLY A 314 -24.78 -31.05 25.54
CA GLY A 314 -25.50 -31.23 26.79
C GLY A 314 -24.63 -31.47 28.06
N SER A 315 -23.33 -31.45 27.95
CA SER A 315 -22.37 -31.50 29.07
C SER A 315 -22.09 -30.10 29.60
N PRO A 316 -21.82 -29.92 30.91
CA PRO A 316 -21.35 -28.65 31.47
C PRO A 316 -19.89 -28.34 31.06
N LEU A 317 -19.15 -29.35 30.62
CA LEU A 317 -17.78 -29.22 30.12
C LEU A 317 -17.72 -29.47 28.61
N PRO A 318 -16.78 -28.82 27.88
CA PRO A 318 -16.58 -29.10 26.49
C PRO A 318 -16.31 -30.60 26.22
N VAL A 319 -16.98 -31.16 25.25
CA VAL A 319 -16.75 -32.53 24.75
C VAL A 319 -15.84 -32.56 23.52
N GLY A 320 -15.39 -31.38 23.03
CA GLY A 320 -14.52 -31.21 21.90
C GLY A 320 -14.51 -29.77 21.44
N PHE A 321 -13.91 -29.54 20.28
CA PHE A 321 -13.78 -28.21 19.65
C PHE A 321 -14.00 -28.28 18.16
N LEU A 322 -14.62 -27.23 17.60
CA LEU A 322 -14.49 -26.92 16.20
C LEU A 322 -13.11 -26.32 15.94
N TYR A 323 -12.57 -26.55 14.77
CA TYR A 323 -11.31 -25.98 14.34
C TYR A 323 -11.33 -25.64 12.85
N SER A 324 -10.42 -24.80 12.41
CA SER A 324 -10.22 -24.45 11.01
C SER A 324 -8.74 -24.12 10.74
N SER A 325 -8.42 -23.83 9.48
CA SER A 325 -7.06 -23.42 9.11
C SER A 325 -6.71 -22.02 9.64
N PRO A 326 -5.44 -21.69 9.86
CA PRO A 326 -5.01 -20.40 10.36
C PRO A 326 -5.51 -19.23 9.51
N GLU A 327 -5.51 -19.34 8.18
CA GLU A 327 -5.95 -18.29 7.25
C GLU A 327 -7.40 -17.87 7.52
N CYS A 328 -8.22 -18.79 8.04
CA CYS A 328 -9.63 -18.59 8.32
C CYS A 328 -9.93 -18.12 9.74
N VAL A 329 -8.97 -18.21 10.65
CA VAL A 329 -9.16 -17.93 12.09
C VAL A 329 -8.24 -16.83 12.61
N ASP A 330 -7.04 -16.71 12.03
CA ASP A 330 -5.99 -15.81 12.50
C ASP A 330 -5.78 -14.64 11.52
N CYS A 331 -6.33 -13.49 11.87
CA CYS A 331 -6.13 -12.27 11.08
C CYS A 331 -4.68 -11.75 11.13
N THR A 332 -3.88 -12.16 12.13
CA THR A 332 -2.51 -11.62 12.34
C THR A 332 -1.53 -12.05 11.25
N ILE A 333 -1.84 -13.09 10.51
CA ILE A 333 -1.06 -13.49 9.33
C ILE A 333 -1.19 -12.51 8.15
N ARG A 334 -2.20 -11.62 8.19
CA ARG A 334 -2.49 -10.64 7.13
C ARG A 334 -2.49 -9.19 7.63
N GLY A 335 -2.48 -8.98 8.94
CA GLY A 335 -2.58 -7.66 9.55
C GLY A 335 -2.03 -7.60 10.96
N ASN A 336 -2.32 -6.51 11.64
CA ASN A 336 -1.93 -6.26 13.03
C ASN A 336 -3.18 -6.07 13.90
N VAL A 337 -3.20 -6.63 15.10
CA VAL A 337 -4.32 -6.47 16.04
C VAL A 337 -4.43 -5.05 16.62
N HIS A 338 -3.36 -4.27 16.52
CA HIS A 338 -3.34 -2.91 17.02
C HIS A 338 -3.68 -1.92 15.91
N PRO A 339 -4.67 -1.03 16.09
CA PRO A 339 -4.95 0.03 15.14
C PRO A 339 -3.76 0.98 15.02
N PRO A 340 -3.56 1.63 13.85
CA PRO A 340 -2.63 2.74 13.75
C PRO A 340 -3.01 3.86 14.74
N ALA A 341 -2.02 4.61 15.24
CA ALA A 341 -2.25 5.64 16.26
C ALA A 341 -3.24 6.75 15.85
N TRP A 342 -3.46 6.95 14.55
CA TRP A 342 -4.41 7.91 13.98
C TRP A 342 -5.79 7.33 13.67
N TRP A 343 -6.00 6.01 13.86
CA TRP A 343 -7.30 5.34 13.67
C TRP A 343 -8.29 5.81 14.75
N ARG A 344 -9.55 5.99 14.38
CA ARG A 344 -10.60 6.52 15.26
C ARG A 344 -11.29 5.43 16.07
#